data_f867ab3e4af6a9616fd1f03ed9ae2132
#
_entry.id   f867ab3e4af6a9616fd1f03ed9ae2132
#
_cell.length_a   1.000
_cell.length_b   1.000
_cell.length_c   1.000
_cell.angle_alpha   90.00
_cell.angle_beta   90.00
_cell.angle_gamma   90.00
#
_symmetry.space_group_name_H-M   'P 1'
#
loop_
_entity.id
_entity.type
_entity.pdbx_description
1 polymer ?
#
loop_
_entity_poly.entity_id
_entity_poly.type
_entity_poly.pdbx_seq_one_letter_code
_entity_poly.pdbx_strand_id
1 'polypeptide(L)'
;MWNRTEDQIEIHLTLIRHWATLSNKEGRYLGKTDETLSPDGISALEKSVADRIYPTADVLFSGPMKRCLETAQILYPGQTPIIIPEWTEMDFGAFEGHNYQELSKDPNYQRWIDSGGILPFPEGESREEFIRRSVAGYEKMVYHMKMIWERSAASGQGDRKIQSVSAVVHGGTIMALLSHFLGGEYFDYQAKCGQGYSGRLAFKAGKGAPQWKEFRPLSEVTVSEVTVSELTKGETNG
;
A
#
# COMPACT_ATOMS: atom_id res chain seq x y z
N MET A 1 10.50 -13.45 -21.19
CA MET A 1 11.27 -12.29 -21.71
C MET A 1 10.30 -11.16 -22.02
N TRP A 2 10.44 -10.04 -21.35
CA TRP A 2 9.71 -8.78 -21.64
C TRP A 2 10.17 -8.18 -22.99
N ASN A 3 10.26 -9.01 -24.02
CA ASN A 3 10.75 -8.64 -25.35
C ASN A 3 9.59 -8.54 -26.33
N ARG A 4 8.71 -7.53 -26.14
CA ARG A 4 8.02 -6.93 -27.29
C ARG A 4 8.47 -5.47 -27.36
N THR A 5 9.13 -5.17 -28.43
CA THR A 5 9.53 -3.83 -28.87
C THR A 5 8.29 -2.94 -28.88
N GLU A 6 8.36 -1.82 -28.11
CA GLU A 6 7.50 -0.63 -28.15
C GLU A 6 6.30 -0.54 -27.20
N ASP A 7 5.82 -1.59 -26.52
CA ASP A 7 4.65 -1.43 -25.66
C ASP A 7 5.04 -1.07 -24.21
N GLN A 8 4.70 0.13 -23.79
CA GLN A 8 4.68 0.53 -22.40
C GLN A 8 3.51 -0.21 -21.72
N ILE A 9 3.81 -1.02 -20.69
CA ILE A 9 2.77 -1.67 -19.88
C ILE A 9 2.45 -0.77 -18.71
N GLU A 10 1.20 -0.42 -18.53
CA GLU A 10 0.72 0.31 -17.36
C GLU A 10 -0.11 -0.63 -16.48
N ILE A 11 0.14 -0.58 -15.17
CA ILE A 11 -0.56 -1.35 -14.14
C ILE A 11 -1.09 -0.36 -13.12
N HIS A 12 -2.36 -0.44 -12.79
CA HIS A 12 -2.94 0.32 -11.69
C HIS A 12 -2.46 -0.27 -10.36
N LEU A 13 -1.84 0.56 -9.52
CA LEU A 13 -1.45 0.21 -8.15
C LEU A 13 -2.30 1.00 -7.17
N THR A 14 -2.96 0.29 -6.27
CA THR A 14 -3.69 0.87 -5.14
C THR A 14 -3.02 0.49 -3.84
N LEU A 15 -2.58 1.47 -3.07
CA LEU A 15 -2.04 1.32 -1.73
C LEU A 15 -3.14 1.68 -0.73
N ILE A 16 -3.53 0.74 0.13
CA ILE A 16 -4.63 0.89 1.09
C ILE A 16 -4.06 0.77 2.49
N ARG A 17 -4.26 1.79 3.34
CA ARG A 17 -3.99 1.67 4.75
C ARG A 17 -5.01 0.72 5.39
N HIS A 18 -4.55 -0.24 6.21
CA HIS A 18 -5.42 -1.11 6.98
C HIS A 18 -6.50 -0.31 7.73
N TRP A 19 -7.62 -0.95 8.02
CA TRP A 19 -8.70 -0.34 8.81
C TRP A 19 -8.36 -0.25 10.29
N ALA A 20 -9.21 0.46 11.04
CA ALA A 20 -8.89 0.90 12.39
C ALA A 20 -8.85 -0.27 13.39
N THR A 21 -7.80 -0.29 14.19
CA THR A 21 -7.66 -1.08 15.41
C THR A 21 -8.12 -0.26 16.63
N LEU A 22 -8.14 -0.85 17.82
CA LEU A 22 -8.44 -0.12 19.05
C LEU A 22 -7.38 0.97 19.31
N SER A 23 -6.10 0.61 19.19
CA SER A 23 -4.98 1.55 19.37
C SER A 23 -5.05 2.74 18.42
N ASN A 24 -5.47 2.53 17.17
CA ASN A 24 -5.66 3.65 16.23
C ASN A 24 -6.75 4.63 16.69
N LYS A 25 -7.84 4.14 17.29
CA LYS A 25 -8.90 4.99 17.83
C LYS A 25 -8.43 5.80 19.03
N GLU A 26 -7.53 5.24 19.84
CA GLU A 26 -6.95 5.89 21.00
C GLU A 26 -5.77 6.79 20.65
N GLY A 27 -5.40 6.89 19.36
CA GLY A 27 -4.29 7.70 18.89
C GLY A 27 -2.92 7.19 19.37
N ARG A 28 -2.78 5.87 19.59
CA ARG A 28 -1.55 5.26 20.07
C ARG A 28 -0.60 4.96 18.92
N TYR A 29 0.68 5.08 19.16
CA TYR A 29 1.72 4.55 18.28
C TYR A 29 1.60 3.03 18.23
N LEU A 30 1.28 2.48 17.07
CA LEU A 30 1.05 1.05 16.86
C LEU A 30 1.95 0.55 15.73
N GLY A 31 3.10 0.04 16.06
CA GLY A 31 4.10 -0.48 15.13
C GLY A 31 4.16 -2.00 15.12
N LYS A 32 5.04 -2.57 15.94
CA LYS A 32 5.28 -4.02 16.03
C LYS A 32 4.17 -4.79 16.72
N THR A 33 3.36 -4.16 17.54
CA THR A 33 2.22 -4.82 18.20
C THR A 33 1.24 -5.32 17.15
N ASP A 34 0.99 -6.64 17.16
CA ASP A 34 0.16 -7.30 16.16
C ASP A 34 -1.31 -7.35 16.61
N GLU A 35 -1.98 -6.23 16.49
CA GLU A 35 -3.36 -6.01 16.89
C GLU A 35 -4.33 -6.29 15.74
N THR A 36 -5.49 -6.85 16.04
CA THR A 36 -6.60 -7.08 15.12
C THR A 36 -7.41 -5.79 14.86
N LEU A 37 -8.27 -5.80 13.87
CA LEU A 37 -9.22 -4.71 13.64
C LEU A 37 -10.19 -4.58 14.83
N SER A 38 -10.59 -3.34 15.13
CA SER A 38 -11.64 -3.11 16.11
C SER A 38 -13.02 -3.50 15.53
N PRO A 39 -14.01 -3.87 16.36
CA PRO A 39 -15.36 -4.18 15.88
C PRO A 39 -15.98 -3.08 15.01
N ASP A 40 -15.81 -1.82 15.41
CA ASP A 40 -16.31 -0.70 14.61
C ASP A 40 -15.46 -0.51 13.32
N GLY A 41 -14.15 -0.84 13.36
CA GLY A 41 -13.29 -0.87 12.19
C GLY A 41 -13.79 -1.88 11.17
N ILE A 42 -14.17 -3.08 11.62
CA ILE A 42 -14.75 -4.12 10.76
C ILE A 42 -16.08 -3.63 10.17
N SER A 43 -17.00 -3.14 10.99
CA SER A 43 -18.31 -2.66 10.53
C SER A 43 -18.20 -1.53 9.50
N ALA A 44 -17.28 -0.59 9.72
CA ALA A 44 -17.03 0.50 8.78
C ALA A 44 -16.40 0.00 7.47
N LEU A 45 -15.51 -0.99 7.55
CA LEU A 45 -14.91 -1.65 6.38
C LEU A 45 -15.97 -2.37 5.54
N GLU A 46 -16.83 -3.19 6.15
CA GLU A 46 -17.91 -3.91 5.48
C GLU A 46 -18.86 -2.95 4.75
N LYS A 47 -19.19 -1.83 5.38
CA LYS A 47 -19.98 -0.77 4.73
C LYS A 47 -19.25 -0.21 3.50
N SER A 48 -17.97 0.08 3.61
CA SER A 48 -17.17 0.62 2.50
C SER A 48 -17.04 -0.37 1.33
N VAL A 49 -17.03 -1.68 1.61
CA VAL A 49 -17.10 -2.73 0.58
C VAL A 49 -18.46 -2.69 -0.12
N ALA A 50 -19.56 -2.58 0.64
CA ALA A 50 -20.90 -2.48 0.08
C ALA A 50 -21.06 -1.25 -0.82
N ASP A 51 -20.45 -0.14 -0.45
CA ASP A 51 -20.42 1.12 -1.21
C ASP A 51 -19.46 1.09 -2.43
N ARG A 52 -18.76 -0.04 -2.66
CA ARG A 52 -17.80 -0.25 -3.75
C ARG A 52 -16.74 0.84 -3.87
N ILE A 53 -16.17 1.28 -2.76
CA ILE A 53 -15.15 2.35 -2.73
C ILE A 53 -13.79 1.88 -3.27
N TYR A 54 -13.51 0.56 -3.23
CA TYR A 54 -12.23 0.00 -3.61
C TYR A 54 -12.26 -0.62 -5.00
N PRO A 55 -11.20 -0.44 -5.80
CA PRO A 55 -11.08 -1.09 -7.11
C PRO A 55 -10.86 -2.60 -6.96
N THR A 56 -11.18 -3.34 -8.01
CA THR A 56 -10.82 -4.77 -8.12
C THR A 56 -9.30 -4.92 -8.24
N ALA A 57 -8.78 -6.08 -7.86
CA ALA A 57 -7.37 -6.41 -8.00
C ALA A 57 -7.17 -7.77 -8.66
N ASP A 58 -6.31 -7.83 -9.69
CA ASP A 58 -5.85 -9.10 -10.27
C ASP A 58 -4.85 -9.80 -9.36
N VAL A 59 -4.04 -9.01 -8.64
CA VAL A 59 -3.06 -9.48 -7.66
C VAL A 59 -3.18 -8.65 -6.39
N LEU A 60 -3.24 -9.35 -5.26
CA LEU A 60 -3.35 -8.77 -3.94
C LEU A 60 -2.05 -8.98 -3.16
N PHE A 61 -1.52 -7.91 -2.58
CA PHE A 61 -0.40 -7.93 -1.65
C PHE A 61 -0.84 -7.44 -0.27
N SER A 62 -0.09 -7.84 0.77
CA SER A 62 -0.34 -7.35 2.13
C SER A 62 0.95 -7.28 2.95
N GLY A 63 1.00 -6.34 3.88
CA GLY A 63 1.90 -6.44 5.01
C GLY A 63 1.55 -7.65 5.90
N PRO A 64 2.49 -8.12 6.76
CA PRO A 64 2.32 -9.36 7.52
C PRO A 64 1.40 -9.25 8.74
N MET A 65 1.07 -8.02 9.18
CA MET A 65 0.34 -7.80 10.43
C MET A 65 -1.14 -8.17 10.30
N LYS A 66 -1.75 -8.69 11.37
CA LYS A 66 -3.16 -9.12 11.42
C LYS A 66 -4.11 -8.07 10.87
N ARG A 67 -3.97 -6.80 11.28
CA ARG A 67 -4.79 -5.68 10.80
C ARG A 67 -4.76 -5.50 9.27
N CYS A 68 -3.62 -5.77 8.64
CA CYS A 68 -3.51 -5.73 7.17
C CYS A 68 -4.18 -6.96 6.55
N LEU A 69 -3.95 -8.15 7.10
CA LEU A 69 -4.50 -9.41 6.60
C LEU A 69 -6.04 -9.45 6.72
N GLU A 70 -6.58 -9.03 7.85
CA GLU A 70 -8.02 -8.95 8.07
C GLU A 70 -8.67 -7.92 7.15
N THR A 71 -8.04 -6.75 6.97
CA THR A 71 -8.49 -5.76 5.98
C THR A 71 -8.50 -6.35 4.57
N ALA A 72 -7.42 -7.01 4.16
CA ALA A 72 -7.29 -7.63 2.84
C ALA A 72 -8.35 -8.71 2.61
N GLN A 73 -8.61 -9.56 3.61
CA GLN A 73 -9.59 -10.64 3.53
C GLN A 73 -11.03 -10.13 3.35
N ILE A 74 -11.37 -9.03 4.03
CA ILE A 74 -12.72 -8.42 3.94
C ILE A 74 -12.89 -7.65 2.63
N LEU A 75 -11.85 -6.91 2.18
CA LEU A 75 -11.89 -6.14 0.93
C LEU A 75 -11.94 -7.05 -0.31
N TYR A 76 -11.20 -8.15 -0.30
CA TYR A 76 -11.01 -9.03 -1.45
C TYR A 76 -11.31 -10.49 -1.07
N PRO A 77 -12.59 -10.81 -0.77
CA PRO A 77 -12.97 -12.15 -0.34
C PRO A 77 -12.64 -13.19 -1.42
N GLY A 78 -12.02 -14.29 -1.00
CA GLY A 78 -11.60 -15.36 -1.89
C GLY A 78 -10.22 -15.16 -2.55
N GLN A 79 -9.56 -14.03 -2.34
CA GLN A 79 -8.18 -13.82 -2.76
C GLN A 79 -7.21 -14.06 -1.58
N THR A 80 -6.11 -14.75 -1.83
CA THR A 80 -5.01 -14.90 -0.86
C THR A 80 -3.94 -13.88 -1.17
N PRO A 81 -3.64 -12.95 -0.25
CA PRO A 81 -2.61 -11.95 -0.49
C PRO A 81 -1.21 -12.57 -0.50
N ILE A 82 -0.34 -12.05 -1.35
CA ILE A 82 1.10 -12.28 -1.29
C ILE A 82 1.66 -11.40 -0.18
N ILE A 83 2.28 -12.01 0.82
CA ILE A 83 2.80 -11.30 1.99
C ILE A 83 4.17 -10.72 1.67
N ILE A 84 4.34 -9.44 1.98
CA ILE A 84 5.62 -8.73 1.92
C ILE A 84 6.08 -8.43 3.35
N PRO A 85 7.00 -9.20 3.91
CA PRO A 85 7.45 -9.04 5.31
C PRO A 85 8.06 -7.66 5.59
N GLU A 86 8.67 -7.03 4.59
CA GLU A 86 9.25 -5.70 4.69
C GLU A 86 8.21 -4.60 4.93
N TRP A 87 6.93 -4.87 4.74
CA TRP A 87 5.82 -3.95 4.99
C TRP A 87 5.20 -4.14 6.39
N THR A 88 5.99 -4.55 7.36
CA THR A 88 5.65 -4.34 8.79
C THR A 88 5.64 -2.85 9.08
N GLU A 89 4.78 -2.34 9.98
CA GLU A 89 4.76 -0.92 10.34
C GLU A 89 6.09 -0.50 11.00
N MET A 90 6.33 0.81 11.08
CA MET A 90 7.49 1.39 11.72
C MET A 90 7.62 0.91 13.17
N ASP A 91 8.84 0.61 13.58
CA ASP A 91 9.17 0.32 14.97
C ASP A 91 9.22 1.62 15.77
N PHE A 92 8.17 1.86 16.54
CA PHE A 92 8.09 3.06 17.37
C PHE A 92 8.89 2.98 18.68
N GLY A 93 9.58 1.85 18.94
CA GLY A 93 10.45 1.67 20.10
C GLY A 93 9.77 2.01 21.41
N ALA A 94 10.37 2.91 22.19
CA ALA A 94 9.84 3.32 23.49
C ALA A 94 8.49 4.08 23.41
N PHE A 95 8.05 4.52 22.23
CA PHE A 95 6.74 5.18 22.08
C PHE A 95 5.62 4.21 21.76
N GLU A 96 5.94 2.94 21.49
CA GLU A 96 4.94 1.89 21.19
C GLU A 96 3.88 1.80 22.28
N GLY A 97 2.61 1.76 21.88
CA GLY A 97 1.48 1.63 22.78
C GLY A 97 1.07 2.91 23.53
N HIS A 98 1.82 4.01 23.40
CA HIS A 98 1.51 5.30 24.03
C HIS A 98 0.86 6.24 23.04
N ASN A 99 0.05 7.17 23.53
CA ASN A 99 -0.46 8.29 22.73
C ASN A 99 0.31 9.59 23.04
N TYR A 100 0.05 10.63 22.25
CA TYR A 100 0.75 11.91 22.38
C TYR A 100 0.54 12.59 23.76
N GLN A 101 -0.60 12.36 24.43
CA GLN A 101 -0.88 12.94 25.75
C GLN A 101 -0.02 12.27 26.83
N GLU A 102 0.10 10.95 26.77
CA GLU A 102 0.95 10.17 27.68
C GLU A 102 2.42 10.52 27.51
N LEU A 103 2.86 10.75 26.26
CA LEU A 103 4.23 11.10 25.92
C LEU A 103 4.57 12.59 26.09
N SER A 104 3.59 13.46 26.35
CA SER A 104 3.76 14.92 26.34
C SER A 104 4.82 15.44 27.32
N LYS A 105 5.14 14.71 28.38
CA LYS A 105 6.15 15.04 29.40
C LYS A 105 7.48 14.28 29.22
N ASP A 106 7.56 13.41 28.21
CA ASP A 106 8.78 12.64 27.93
C ASP A 106 9.79 13.53 27.16
N PRO A 107 11.00 13.76 27.70
CA PRO A 107 12.01 14.58 27.04
C PRO A 107 12.47 13.98 25.69
N ASN A 108 12.41 12.67 25.51
CA ASN A 108 12.75 12.02 24.24
C ASN A 108 11.68 12.30 23.19
N TYR A 109 10.40 12.26 23.62
CA TYR A 109 9.29 12.61 22.74
C TYR A 109 9.37 14.07 22.28
N GLN A 110 9.65 15.01 23.20
CA GLN A 110 9.81 16.42 22.84
C GLN A 110 10.97 16.61 21.86
N ARG A 111 12.13 15.99 22.09
CA ARG A 111 13.27 16.06 21.15
C ARG A 111 12.91 15.48 19.78
N TRP A 112 12.14 14.40 19.74
CA TRP A 112 11.68 13.81 18.49
C TRP A 112 10.75 14.76 17.74
N ILE A 113 9.78 15.40 18.42
CA ILE A 113 8.89 16.42 17.83
C ILE A 113 9.69 17.62 17.30
N ASP A 114 10.61 18.16 18.10
CA ASP A 114 11.44 19.34 17.75
C ASP A 114 12.32 19.06 16.51
N SER A 115 12.67 17.80 16.27
CA SER A 115 13.39 17.38 15.06
C SER A 115 12.50 17.28 13.81
N GLY A 116 11.18 17.52 13.90
CA GLY A 116 10.24 17.24 12.81
C GLY A 116 10.11 15.75 12.53
N GLY A 117 10.36 14.89 13.53
CA GLY A 117 10.31 13.42 13.39
C GLY A 117 11.43 12.86 12.52
N ILE A 118 12.59 13.55 12.42
CA ILE A 118 13.79 13.08 11.70
C ILE A 118 14.61 12.14 12.56
N LEU A 119 14.71 12.42 13.87
CA LEU A 119 15.43 11.55 14.78
C LEU A 119 14.81 10.15 14.81
N PRO A 120 15.62 9.09 15.01
CA PRO A 120 15.08 7.76 15.23
C PRO A 120 14.22 7.71 16.49
N PHE A 121 13.23 6.82 16.51
CA PHE A 121 12.50 6.53 17.72
C PHE A 121 13.46 5.93 18.76
N PRO A 122 13.41 6.34 20.03
CA PRO A 122 14.22 5.70 21.07
C PRO A 122 13.96 4.19 21.10
N GLU A 123 15.01 3.38 21.01
CA GLU A 123 14.92 1.92 20.92
C GLU A 123 14.13 1.39 19.71
N GLY A 124 13.88 2.24 18.71
CA GLY A 124 13.11 1.93 17.52
C GLY A 124 13.86 2.23 16.24
N GLU A 125 13.10 2.39 15.17
CA GLU A 125 13.58 2.57 13.79
C GLU A 125 13.69 4.05 13.43
N SER A 126 14.67 4.41 12.62
CA SER A 126 14.71 5.72 11.97
C SER A 126 13.79 5.77 10.76
N ARG A 127 13.36 6.98 10.38
CA ARG A 127 12.58 7.20 9.16
C ARG A 127 13.31 6.70 7.91
N GLU A 128 14.63 6.91 7.85
CA GLU A 128 15.46 6.49 6.74
C GLU A 128 15.51 4.96 6.60
N GLU A 129 15.70 4.24 7.70
CA GLU A 129 15.68 2.77 7.74
C GLU A 129 14.32 2.23 7.31
N PHE A 130 13.25 2.83 7.80
CA PHE A 130 11.88 2.46 7.45
C PHE A 130 11.60 2.68 5.96
N ILE A 131 11.98 3.84 5.39
CA ILE A 131 11.83 4.11 3.95
C ILE A 131 12.60 3.07 3.14
N ARG A 132 13.87 2.82 3.48
CA ARG A 132 14.72 1.84 2.79
C ARG A 132 14.08 0.44 2.80
N ARG A 133 13.57 0.00 3.96
CA ARG A 133 12.90 -1.29 4.10
C ARG A 133 11.58 -1.34 3.32
N SER A 134 10.78 -0.30 3.35
CA SER A 134 9.53 -0.20 2.59
C SER A 134 9.77 -0.27 1.08
N VAL A 135 10.82 0.40 0.58
CA VAL A 135 11.25 0.36 -0.83
C VAL A 135 11.71 -1.06 -1.21
N ALA A 136 12.49 -1.73 -0.36
CA ALA A 136 12.87 -3.12 -0.61
C ALA A 136 11.65 -4.05 -0.72
N GLY A 137 10.60 -3.81 0.09
CA GLY A 137 9.32 -4.50 -0.03
C GLY A 137 8.62 -4.24 -1.36
N TYR A 138 8.64 -3.00 -1.83
CA TYR A 138 8.12 -2.65 -3.16
C TYR A 138 8.87 -3.36 -4.29
N GLU A 139 10.20 -3.43 -4.22
CA GLU A 139 11.00 -4.17 -5.21
C GLU A 139 10.62 -5.66 -5.24
N LYS A 140 10.35 -6.28 -4.08
CA LYS A 140 9.83 -7.65 -3.99
C LYS A 140 8.44 -7.78 -4.60
N MET A 141 7.54 -6.83 -4.36
CA MET A 141 6.23 -6.80 -5.03
C MET A 141 6.39 -6.79 -6.55
N VAL A 142 7.22 -5.90 -7.09
CA VAL A 142 7.51 -5.82 -8.54
C VAL A 142 8.10 -7.14 -9.05
N TYR A 143 9.00 -7.77 -8.31
CA TYR A 143 9.53 -9.08 -8.66
C TYR A 143 8.44 -10.16 -8.74
N HIS A 144 7.55 -10.25 -7.74
CA HIS A 144 6.42 -11.18 -7.76
C HIS A 144 5.50 -10.95 -8.96
N MET A 145 5.19 -9.71 -9.28
CA MET A 145 4.38 -9.36 -10.46
C MET A 145 5.01 -9.87 -11.75
N LYS A 146 6.34 -9.68 -11.92
CA LYS A 146 7.09 -10.19 -13.07
C LYS A 146 7.01 -11.71 -13.16
N MET A 147 7.19 -12.42 -12.05
CA MET A 147 7.10 -13.88 -12.00
C MET A 147 5.71 -14.42 -12.35
N ILE A 148 4.64 -13.75 -11.89
CA ILE A 148 3.27 -14.11 -12.23
C ILE A 148 3.04 -13.94 -13.73
N TRP A 149 3.48 -12.81 -14.27
CA TRP A 149 3.38 -12.52 -15.71
C TRP A 149 4.11 -13.58 -16.57
N GLU A 150 5.37 -13.90 -16.24
CA GLU A 150 6.15 -14.89 -16.98
C GLU A 150 5.50 -16.28 -16.97
N ARG A 151 4.94 -16.70 -15.83
CA ARG A 151 4.22 -17.96 -15.70
C ARG A 151 2.95 -17.99 -16.55
N SER A 152 2.18 -16.91 -16.59
CA SER A 152 0.96 -16.80 -17.40
C SER A 152 1.28 -16.87 -18.89
N ALA A 153 2.36 -16.24 -19.33
CA ALA A 153 2.84 -16.29 -20.71
C ALA A 153 3.32 -17.70 -21.12
N ALA A 154 3.93 -18.45 -20.19
CA ALA A 154 4.45 -19.80 -20.44
C ALA A 154 3.34 -20.88 -20.48
N SER A 155 2.20 -20.67 -19.81
CA SER A 155 1.11 -21.66 -19.71
C SER A 155 0.18 -21.69 -20.90
N GLY A 156 0.34 -20.83 -21.90
CA GLY A 156 -0.51 -20.77 -23.10
C GLY A 156 -1.98 -20.39 -22.81
N GLN A 157 -2.31 -20.08 -21.58
CA GLN A 157 -3.62 -19.58 -21.16
C GLN A 157 -3.71 -18.08 -21.48
N GLY A 158 -3.77 -17.73 -22.74
CA GLY A 158 -3.92 -16.39 -23.28
C GLY A 158 -3.41 -15.28 -22.37
N ASP A 159 -2.79 -14.25 -22.89
CA ASP A 159 -2.20 -13.10 -22.16
C ASP A 159 -3.12 -12.56 -21.06
N ARG A 160 -3.20 -13.22 -19.90
CA ARG A 160 -3.86 -12.65 -18.73
C ARG A 160 -2.94 -11.55 -18.20
N LYS A 161 -3.14 -10.37 -18.74
CA LYS A 161 -2.39 -9.18 -18.33
C LYS A 161 -2.81 -8.81 -16.92
N ILE A 162 -1.85 -8.69 -15.99
CA ILE A 162 -2.10 -8.00 -14.73
C ILE A 162 -2.36 -6.55 -15.09
N GLN A 163 -3.54 -6.04 -14.77
CA GLN A 163 -3.95 -4.67 -15.03
C GLN A 163 -4.07 -3.88 -13.73
N SER A 164 -4.42 -4.56 -12.62
CA SER A 164 -4.65 -3.96 -11.32
C SER A 164 -3.99 -4.74 -10.20
N VAL A 165 -3.37 -4.02 -9.30
CA VAL A 165 -2.70 -4.53 -8.10
C VAL A 165 -3.16 -3.73 -6.91
N SER A 166 -3.56 -4.40 -5.84
CA SER A 166 -3.84 -3.76 -4.56
C SER A 166 -2.86 -4.25 -3.50
N ALA A 167 -2.45 -3.35 -2.62
CA ALA A 167 -1.59 -3.66 -1.49
C ALA A 167 -2.20 -3.07 -0.21
N VAL A 168 -2.52 -3.93 0.75
CA VAL A 168 -2.97 -3.50 2.09
C VAL A 168 -1.76 -3.37 3.00
N VAL A 169 -1.50 -2.15 3.43
CA VAL A 169 -0.28 -1.77 4.14
C VAL A 169 -0.59 -0.83 5.32
N HIS A 170 0.43 -0.18 5.85
CA HIS A 170 0.34 0.79 6.94
C HIS A 170 0.45 2.23 6.42
N GLY A 171 0.05 3.19 7.27
CA GLY A 171 0.19 4.60 6.95
C GLY A 171 1.62 5.01 6.70
N GLY A 172 2.55 4.53 7.54
CA GLY A 172 3.98 4.74 7.36
C GLY A 172 4.49 4.21 6.02
N THR A 173 4.09 3.00 5.63
CA THR A 173 4.49 2.38 4.35
C THR A 173 4.04 3.23 3.15
N ILE A 174 2.81 3.76 3.18
CA ILE A 174 2.30 4.65 2.12
C ILE A 174 3.16 5.92 2.03
N MET A 175 3.38 6.59 3.17
CA MET A 175 4.23 7.78 3.23
C MET A 175 5.64 7.51 2.73
N ALA A 176 6.24 6.39 3.14
CA ALA A 176 7.59 5.99 2.73
C ALA A 176 7.71 5.79 1.21
N LEU A 177 6.77 5.06 0.62
CA LEU A 177 6.80 4.78 -0.82
C LEU A 177 6.51 6.03 -1.66
N LEU A 178 5.47 6.80 -1.32
CA LEU A 178 5.08 7.95 -2.12
C LEU A 178 6.11 9.07 -2.03
N SER A 179 6.64 9.39 -0.85
CA SER A 179 7.70 10.39 -0.72
C SER A 179 8.98 9.98 -1.45
N HIS A 180 9.32 8.68 -1.46
CA HIS A 180 10.51 8.19 -2.16
C HIS A 180 10.37 8.26 -3.69
N PHE A 181 9.22 7.84 -4.25
CA PHE A 181 9.06 7.71 -5.70
C PHE A 181 8.49 8.95 -6.39
N LEU A 182 7.72 9.77 -5.69
CA LEU A 182 7.10 10.98 -6.23
C LEU A 182 7.78 12.26 -5.75
N GLY A 183 8.59 12.19 -4.70
CA GLY A 183 9.14 13.36 -4.02
C GLY A 183 8.14 13.98 -3.03
N GLY A 184 8.37 15.21 -2.59
CA GLY A 184 7.58 15.87 -1.56
C GLY A 184 7.99 15.47 -0.14
N GLU A 185 7.31 16.04 0.85
CA GLU A 185 7.59 15.75 2.24
C GLU A 185 6.92 14.44 2.67
N TYR A 186 7.58 13.69 3.57
CA TYR A 186 7.09 12.39 4.05
C TYR A 186 5.64 12.46 4.55
N PHE A 187 5.29 13.50 5.31
CA PHE A 187 3.97 13.65 5.90
C PHE A 187 2.89 14.19 4.94
N ASP A 188 3.24 14.59 3.70
CA ASP A 188 2.25 15.02 2.71
C ASP A 188 1.33 13.86 2.28
N TYR A 189 1.81 12.62 2.43
CA TYR A 189 1.13 11.41 2.00
C TYR A 189 0.40 10.65 3.12
N GLN A 190 -0.03 11.36 4.15
CA GLN A 190 -0.80 10.73 5.21
C GLN A 190 -2.13 10.18 4.69
N ALA A 191 -2.47 8.95 5.09
CA ALA A 191 -3.74 8.32 4.81
C ALA A 191 -4.45 7.95 6.11
N LYS A 192 -5.76 8.20 6.23
CA LYS A 192 -6.59 7.69 7.32
C LYS A 192 -6.78 6.18 7.17
N CYS A 193 -7.17 5.48 8.25
CA CYS A 193 -7.53 4.06 8.17
C CYS A 193 -8.59 3.82 7.09
N GLY A 194 -8.38 2.83 6.24
CA GLY A 194 -9.23 2.53 5.10
C GLY A 194 -9.05 3.46 3.89
N GLN A 195 -8.28 4.53 4.02
CA GLN A 195 -7.92 5.40 2.89
C GLN A 195 -6.56 4.98 2.30
N GLY A 196 -6.18 5.62 1.21
CA GLY A 196 -4.91 5.32 0.54
C GLY A 196 -4.73 6.14 -0.71
N TYR A 197 -3.92 5.62 -1.61
CA TYR A 197 -3.60 6.25 -2.89
C TYR A 197 -3.69 5.26 -4.03
N SER A 198 -4.09 5.71 -5.20
CA SER A 198 -4.10 4.93 -6.42
C SER A 198 -3.45 5.70 -7.55
N GLY A 199 -2.72 4.99 -8.40
CA GLY A 199 -2.02 5.55 -9.54
C GLY A 199 -1.55 4.46 -10.50
N ARG A 200 -0.63 4.79 -11.39
CA ARG A 200 -0.14 3.87 -12.41
C ARG A 200 1.35 3.61 -12.28
N LEU A 201 1.73 2.35 -12.46
CA LEU A 201 3.11 1.91 -12.66
C LEU A 201 3.34 1.68 -14.14
N ALA A 202 4.20 2.48 -14.75
CA ALA A 202 4.53 2.37 -16.17
C ALA A 202 5.84 1.60 -16.35
N PHE A 203 5.76 0.41 -16.91
CA PHE A 203 6.89 -0.45 -17.23
C PHE A 203 7.35 -0.20 -18.66
N LYS A 204 8.65 0.02 -18.87
CA LYS A 204 9.27 0.08 -20.21
C LYS A 204 9.93 -1.25 -20.52
N ALA A 205 9.76 -1.75 -21.75
CA ALA A 205 10.39 -2.99 -22.20
C ALA A 205 11.92 -2.95 -21.98
N GLY A 206 12.45 -3.97 -21.30
CA GLY A 206 13.90 -4.15 -21.08
C GLY A 206 14.57 -3.17 -20.12
N LYS A 207 13.86 -2.29 -19.42
CA LYS A 207 14.46 -1.25 -18.57
C LYS A 207 13.85 -1.22 -17.15
N GLY A 208 14.68 -1.48 -16.16
CA GLY A 208 14.64 -1.02 -14.78
C GLY A 208 13.33 -1.13 -13.98
N ALA A 209 13.22 -0.29 -12.98
CA ALA A 209 12.03 -0.11 -12.16
C ALA A 209 10.93 0.66 -12.93
N PRO A 210 9.65 0.38 -12.68
CA PRO A 210 8.56 1.11 -13.31
C PRO A 210 8.52 2.57 -12.85
N GLN A 211 8.04 3.45 -13.71
CA GLN A 211 7.77 4.85 -13.35
C GLN A 211 6.43 4.96 -12.66
N TRP A 212 6.38 5.70 -11.56
CA TRP A 212 5.17 6.04 -10.82
C TRP A 212 4.50 7.24 -11.47
N LYS A 213 3.19 7.13 -11.75
CA LYS A 213 2.43 8.18 -12.45
C LYS A 213 1.08 8.41 -11.79
N GLU A 214 0.67 9.68 -11.72
CA GLU A 214 -0.71 10.09 -11.41
C GLU A 214 -1.28 9.51 -10.11
N PHE A 215 -0.42 9.36 -9.09
CA PHE A 215 -0.89 8.93 -7.78
C PHE A 215 -1.70 10.05 -7.12
N ARG A 216 -2.90 9.70 -6.69
CA ARG A 216 -3.83 10.61 -6.02
C ARG A 216 -4.57 9.89 -4.88
N PRO A 217 -5.12 10.63 -3.90
CA PRO A 217 -5.91 10.02 -2.84
C PRO A 217 -7.04 9.14 -3.38
N LEU A 218 -7.25 7.99 -2.72
CA LEU A 218 -8.27 7.03 -3.14
C LEU A 218 -9.69 7.63 -3.15
N SER A 219 -9.95 8.62 -2.28
CA SER A 219 -11.21 9.37 -2.25
C SER A 219 -11.50 10.19 -3.52
N GLU A 220 -10.49 10.44 -4.35
CA GLU A 220 -10.59 11.19 -5.61
C GLU A 220 -10.64 10.27 -6.84
N VAL A 221 -10.57 8.94 -6.63
CA VAL A 221 -10.57 7.95 -7.70
C VAL A 221 -11.97 7.38 -7.86
N THR A 222 -12.55 7.47 -9.05
CA THR A 222 -13.80 6.76 -9.36
C THR A 222 -13.48 5.32 -9.73
N VAL A 223 -14.22 4.36 -9.16
CA VAL A 223 -14.01 2.92 -9.39
C VAL A 223 -14.08 2.55 -10.88
N SER A 224 -14.84 3.32 -11.68
CA SER A 224 -14.92 3.17 -13.14
C SER A 224 -13.60 3.49 -13.86
N GLU A 225 -12.74 4.35 -13.33
CA GLU A 225 -11.45 4.71 -13.96
C GLU A 225 -10.42 3.56 -13.89
N VAL A 226 -10.55 2.67 -12.91
CA VAL A 226 -9.65 1.52 -12.72
C VAL A 226 -10.15 0.28 -13.49
N THR A 227 -11.43 0.24 -13.86
CA THR A 227 -12.07 -0.93 -14.50
C THR A 227 -12.21 -0.80 -16.04
N VAL A 228 -11.97 0.37 -16.62
CA VAL A 228 -12.35 0.72 -18.03
C VAL A 228 -11.30 0.34 -19.08
N SER A 229 -10.32 -0.52 -18.84
CA SER A 229 -9.43 -0.95 -19.94
C SER A 229 -10.00 -2.05 -20.84
N GLU A 230 -11.22 -2.57 -20.62
CA GLU A 230 -11.82 -3.66 -21.42
C GLU A 230 -12.85 -3.24 -22.47
N LEU A 231 -13.32 -1.98 -22.50
CA LEU A 231 -14.46 -1.60 -23.35
C LEU A 231 -14.14 -0.84 -24.64
N THR A 232 -12.88 -0.58 -24.97
CA THR A 232 -12.55 0.23 -26.17
C THR A 232 -11.86 -0.53 -27.31
N LYS A 233 -12.00 -1.85 -27.42
CA LYS A 233 -11.53 -2.62 -28.59
C LYS A 233 -12.61 -3.53 -29.17
N GLY A 234 -13.80 -3.05 -29.37
CA GLY A 234 -14.90 -3.87 -29.90
C GLY A 234 -15.88 -3.18 -30.82
N GLU A 235 -15.56 -2.04 -31.46
CA GLU A 235 -16.43 -1.46 -32.48
C GLU A 235 -15.62 -0.63 -33.49
N THR A 236 -15.01 -1.30 -34.47
CA THR A 236 -14.83 -0.75 -35.82
C THR A 236 -14.46 -1.91 -36.75
N ASN A 237 -15.47 -2.60 -37.25
CA ASN A 237 -15.47 -3.19 -38.59
C ASN A 237 -16.90 -3.67 -38.88
N GLY A 238 -17.62 -2.86 -39.58
CA GLY A 238 -18.83 -3.12 -40.28
C GLY A 238 -18.88 -2.24 -41.52
#